data_debb8f550a8e6ae7b5564cd3e59f5b57
#
_entry.id   debb8f550a8e6ae7b5564cd3e59f5b57
#
_cell.length_a   1.000
_cell.length_b   1.000
_cell.length_c   1.000
_cell.angle_alpha   90.00
_cell.angle_beta   90.00
_cell.angle_gamma   90.00
#
_symmetry.space_group_name_H-M   'P 1'
#
loop_
_entity.id
_entity.type
_entity.pdbx_description
1 polymer ?
#
loop_
_entity_poly.entity_id
_entity_poly.type
_entity_poly.pdbx_seq_one_letter_code
_entity_poly.pdbx_strand_id
1 'polypeptide(L)'
;MSQQIDITIERVKGATQDVITLLDELNGALAGYSEEQSHALSVDQLFQANVRFFIARMDSEAVACGGVGFYDGYAELKRMYSKPAVRGRGMAKKLLAHLELEARDAGAPMLRIETGTYQHEAMRFYEGAGYRRCEAFGPYAEMPAKAIELSVFYEKRL
;
A
#
# COMPACT_ATOMS: atom_id res chain seq x y z
N MET A 1 -9.40 30.47 14.13
CA MET A 1 -9.61 30.02 12.73
C MET A 1 -8.80 28.76 12.50
N SER A 2 -9.45 27.67 12.12
CA SER A 2 -8.75 26.46 11.73
C SER A 2 -8.15 26.68 10.35
N GLN A 3 -6.84 26.54 10.21
CA GLN A 3 -6.20 26.51 8.91
C GLN A 3 -6.63 25.22 8.21
N GLN A 4 -7.20 25.37 7.05
CA GLN A 4 -7.55 24.22 6.22
C GLN A 4 -6.26 23.64 5.64
N ILE A 5 -5.96 22.38 6.01
CA ILE A 5 -4.79 21.67 5.48
C ILE A 5 -5.13 21.22 4.06
N ASP A 6 -4.29 21.62 3.10
CA ASP A 6 -4.44 21.20 1.72
C ASP A 6 -3.84 19.81 1.53
N ILE A 7 -4.70 18.84 1.21
CA ILE A 7 -4.29 17.47 0.95
C ILE A 7 -4.53 17.16 -0.52
N THR A 8 -3.46 16.78 -1.22
CA THR A 8 -3.54 16.36 -2.62
C THR A 8 -2.99 14.93 -2.75
N ILE A 9 -3.59 14.17 -3.65
CA ILE A 9 -3.12 12.83 -4.00
C ILE A 9 -2.90 12.82 -5.51
N GLU A 10 -1.68 12.53 -5.93
CA GLU A 10 -1.30 12.58 -7.33
C GLU A 10 -0.64 11.28 -7.78
N ARG A 11 -0.90 10.90 -9.02
CA ARG A 11 -0.20 9.78 -9.64
C ARG A 11 1.21 10.19 -10.02
N VAL A 12 2.17 9.35 -9.71
CA VAL A 12 3.56 9.55 -10.06
C VAL A 12 3.98 8.48 -11.07
N LYS A 13 4.63 8.91 -12.15
CA LYS A 13 5.00 8.02 -13.26
C LYS A 13 6.50 7.71 -13.32
N GLY A 14 7.24 8.10 -12.30
CA GLY A 14 8.68 7.84 -12.24
C GLY A 14 9.24 8.02 -10.85
N ALA A 15 10.49 7.58 -10.67
CA ALA A 15 11.17 7.62 -9.38
C ALA A 15 11.71 9.02 -9.07
N THR A 16 10.82 9.93 -8.65
CA THR A 16 11.20 11.26 -8.18
C THR A 16 11.91 11.16 -6.83
N GLN A 17 12.57 12.23 -6.40
CA GLN A 17 13.23 12.25 -5.09
C GLN A 17 12.24 12.01 -3.96
N ASP A 18 11.03 12.55 -4.05
CA ASP A 18 9.97 12.31 -3.07
C ASP A 18 9.61 10.84 -2.95
N VAL A 19 9.48 10.14 -4.09
CA VAL A 19 9.22 8.70 -4.12
C VAL A 19 10.35 7.94 -3.43
N ILE A 20 11.58 8.23 -3.81
CA ILE A 20 12.76 7.56 -3.27
C ILE A 20 12.83 7.75 -1.75
N THR A 21 12.63 8.98 -1.27
CA THR A 21 12.67 9.29 0.15
C THR A 21 11.60 8.52 0.93
N LEU A 22 10.37 8.49 0.44
CA LEU A 22 9.28 7.76 1.11
C LEU A 22 9.52 6.25 1.12
N LEU A 23 10.00 5.69 0.03
CA LEU A 23 10.30 4.26 -0.04
C LEU A 23 11.50 3.87 0.84
N ASP A 24 12.51 4.73 0.94
CA ASP A 24 13.63 4.51 1.84
C ASP A 24 13.18 4.53 3.30
N GLU A 25 12.30 5.44 3.67
CA GLU A 25 11.72 5.47 5.02
C GLU A 25 10.91 4.21 5.31
N LEU A 26 10.11 3.75 4.34
CA LEU A 26 9.35 2.50 4.48
C LEU A 26 10.29 1.30 4.65
N ASN A 27 11.32 1.20 3.81
CA ASN A 27 12.30 0.12 3.91
C ASN A 27 13.02 0.16 5.26
N GLY A 28 13.34 1.34 5.76
CA GLY A 28 13.94 1.52 7.09
C GLY A 28 13.03 1.03 8.21
N ALA A 29 11.74 1.32 8.11
CA ALA A 29 10.73 0.85 9.08
C ALA A 29 10.58 -0.67 9.06
N LEU A 30 10.87 -1.32 7.92
CA LEU A 30 10.81 -2.77 7.75
C LEU A 30 12.18 -3.44 7.97
N ALA A 31 13.22 -2.66 8.29
CA ALA A 31 14.57 -3.20 8.52
C ALA A 31 14.55 -4.14 9.73
N GLY A 32 15.29 -5.25 9.63
CA GLY A 32 15.30 -6.29 10.66
C GLY A 32 14.42 -7.49 10.33
N TYR A 33 13.60 -7.39 9.31
CA TYR A 33 12.83 -8.53 8.81
C TYR A 33 13.61 -9.21 7.69
N SER A 34 13.50 -10.54 7.61
CA SER A 34 14.23 -11.32 6.61
C SER A 34 13.73 -11.03 5.19
N GLU A 35 14.56 -11.28 4.19
CA GLU A 35 14.16 -11.17 2.79
C GLU A 35 12.96 -12.08 2.48
N GLU A 36 12.86 -13.22 3.16
CA GLU A 36 11.73 -14.14 3.04
C GLU A 36 10.41 -13.50 3.49
N GLN A 37 10.47 -12.48 4.35
CA GLN A 37 9.31 -11.76 4.86
C GLN A 37 8.99 -10.52 4.03
N SER A 38 9.85 -10.18 3.06
CA SER A 38 9.65 -9.00 2.22
C SER A 38 9.25 -9.41 0.81
N HIS A 39 8.02 -9.10 0.44
CA HIS A 39 7.48 -9.31 -0.90
C HIS A 39 7.24 -7.97 -1.60
N ALA A 40 7.97 -6.94 -1.15
CA ALA A 40 7.79 -5.59 -1.66
C ALA A 40 8.31 -5.45 -3.10
N LEU A 41 7.57 -4.71 -3.91
CA LEU A 41 8.01 -4.36 -5.25
C LEU A 41 9.21 -3.42 -5.18
N SER A 42 10.18 -3.63 -6.07
CA SER A 42 11.28 -2.70 -6.27
C SER A 42 10.76 -1.38 -6.86
N VAL A 43 11.59 -0.33 -6.84
CA VAL A 43 11.24 0.96 -7.43
C VAL A 43 10.83 0.80 -8.89
N ASP A 44 11.60 0.04 -9.67
CA ASP A 44 11.31 -0.17 -11.09
C ASP A 44 9.97 -0.89 -11.32
N GLN A 45 9.65 -1.86 -10.47
CA GLN A 45 8.40 -2.61 -10.56
C GLN A 45 7.17 -1.74 -10.29
N LEU A 46 7.31 -0.68 -9.50
CA LEU A 46 6.22 0.25 -9.19
C LEU A 46 5.78 1.09 -10.39
N PHE A 47 6.64 1.21 -11.40
CA PHE A 47 6.35 2.02 -12.58
C PHE A 47 6.10 1.20 -13.85
N GLN A 48 5.88 -0.10 -13.69
CA GLN A 48 5.43 -0.95 -14.80
C GLN A 48 3.98 -0.64 -15.17
N ALA A 49 3.59 -1.01 -16.39
CA ALA A 49 2.29 -0.66 -16.95
C ALA A 49 1.08 -1.13 -16.10
N ASN A 50 1.24 -2.24 -15.37
CA ASN A 50 0.17 -2.78 -14.54
C ASN A 50 0.14 -2.20 -13.12
N VAL A 51 0.96 -1.20 -12.81
CA VAL A 51 0.98 -0.57 -11.49
C VAL A 51 0.73 0.92 -11.62
N ARG A 52 -0.12 1.45 -10.74
CA ARG A 52 -0.34 2.90 -10.60
C ARG A 52 0.13 3.30 -9.21
N PHE A 53 1.09 4.22 -9.15
CA PHE A 53 1.69 4.66 -7.90
C PHE A 53 1.34 6.12 -7.60
N PHE A 54 1.02 6.41 -6.33
CA PHE A 54 0.51 7.70 -5.89
C PHE A 54 1.30 8.24 -4.72
N ILE A 55 1.42 9.56 -4.67
CA ILE A 55 1.94 10.29 -3.51
C ILE A 55 0.83 11.17 -2.96
N ALA A 56 0.70 11.19 -1.64
CA ALA A 56 -0.15 12.14 -0.93
C ALA A 56 0.71 13.27 -0.38
N ARG A 57 0.26 14.50 -0.59
CA ARG A 57 0.92 15.70 -0.09
C ARG A 57 0.01 16.43 0.89
N MET A 58 0.64 16.97 1.93
CA MET A 58 -0.03 17.82 2.90
C MET A 58 0.72 19.16 2.86
N ASP A 59 0.02 20.23 2.46
CA ASP A 59 0.63 21.55 2.26
C ASP A 59 1.92 21.49 1.43
N SER A 60 1.86 20.75 0.31
CA SER A 60 2.96 20.56 -0.65
C SER A 60 4.05 19.58 -0.23
N GLU A 61 4.08 19.13 1.01
CA GLU A 61 5.05 18.14 1.47
C GLU A 61 4.56 16.72 1.17
N ALA A 62 5.41 15.88 0.56
CA ALA A 62 5.11 14.48 0.33
C ALA A 62 5.15 13.72 1.66
N VAL A 63 4.01 13.20 2.12
CA VAL A 63 3.87 12.61 3.45
C VAL A 63 3.41 11.16 3.45
N ALA A 64 2.94 10.65 2.32
CA ALA A 64 2.48 9.27 2.19
C ALA A 64 2.58 8.80 0.75
N CYS A 65 2.60 7.50 0.57
CA CYS A 65 2.58 6.88 -0.75
C CYS A 65 1.85 5.55 -0.73
N GLY A 66 1.48 5.08 -1.92
CA GLY A 66 0.89 3.77 -2.10
C GLY A 66 0.58 3.52 -3.56
N GLY A 67 0.55 2.26 -3.93
CA GLY A 67 0.26 1.86 -5.29
C GLY A 67 -0.79 0.77 -5.38
N VAL A 68 -1.30 0.59 -6.58
CA VAL A 68 -2.23 -0.48 -6.92
C VAL A 68 -1.66 -1.23 -8.12
N GLY A 69 -1.44 -2.52 -7.95
CA GLY A 69 -1.09 -3.40 -9.06
C GLY A 69 -2.35 -4.08 -9.59
N PHE A 70 -2.45 -4.20 -10.92
CA PHE A 70 -3.60 -4.82 -11.58
C PHE A 70 -3.22 -6.20 -12.10
N TYR A 71 -4.00 -7.19 -11.69
CA TYR A 71 -3.79 -8.59 -12.05
C TYR A 71 -5.11 -9.19 -12.54
N ASP A 72 -5.07 -10.44 -12.95
CA ASP A 72 -6.27 -11.12 -13.43
C ASP A 72 -7.25 -11.39 -12.28
N GLY A 73 -8.39 -10.72 -12.32
CA GLY A 73 -9.47 -10.89 -11.36
C GLY A 73 -9.34 -10.08 -10.06
N TYR A 74 -8.28 -9.32 -9.88
CA TYR A 74 -8.11 -8.49 -8.67
C TYR A 74 -7.08 -7.39 -8.86
N ALA A 75 -7.12 -6.41 -7.97
CA ALA A 75 -6.03 -5.43 -7.80
C ALA A 75 -5.38 -5.67 -6.44
N GLU A 76 -4.12 -5.28 -6.30
CA GLU A 76 -3.38 -5.46 -5.06
C GLU A 76 -2.75 -4.16 -4.60
N LEU A 77 -2.93 -3.81 -3.32
CA LEU A 77 -2.29 -2.68 -2.69
C LEU A 77 -0.78 -2.94 -2.56
N LYS A 78 0.03 -1.93 -2.94
CA LYS A 78 1.50 -2.03 -2.94
C LYS A 78 2.14 -0.85 -2.23
N ARG A 79 3.13 -1.14 -1.40
CA ARG A 79 4.05 -0.13 -0.84
C ARG A 79 3.35 1.05 -0.16
N MET A 80 2.29 0.80 0.60
CA MET A 80 1.59 1.84 1.32
C MET A 80 2.37 2.27 2.56
N TYR A 81 2.60 3.58 2.69
CA TYR A 81 3.36 4.15 3.79
C TYR A 81 2.87 5.56 4.10
N SER A 82 2.84 5.90 5.38
CA SER A 82 2.59 7.27 5.87
C SER A 82 3.67 7.65 6.85
N LYS A 83 4.20 8.86 6.73
CA LYS A 83 5.19 9.37 7.67
C LYS A 83 4.62 9.39 9.09
N PRO A 84 5.43 9.08 10.12
CA PRO A 84 4.96 9.11 11.51
C PRO A 84 4.28 10.41 11.90
N ALA A 85 4.79 11.54 11.42
CA ALA A 85 4.27 12.87 11.75
C ALA A 85 2.82 13.11 11.34
N VAL A 86 2.31 12.36 10.33
CA VAL A 86 0.93 12.51 9.83
C VAL A 86 0.00 11.39 10.28
N ARG A 87 0.49 10.43 11.02
CA ARG A 87 -0.33 9.33 11.55
C ARG A 87 -1.36 9.89 12.54
N GLY A 88 -2.55 9.31 12.55
CA GLY A 88 -3.66 9.78 13.37
C GLY A 88 -4.42 10.97 12.80
N ARG A 89 -4.04 11.44 11.61
CA ARG A 89 -4.71 12.56 10.92
C ARG A 89 -5.61 12.14 9.77
N GLY A 90 -5.83 10.83 9.61
CA GLY A 90 -6.68 10.31 8.54
C GLY A 90 -6.04 10.24 7.16
N MET A 91 -4.73 10.49 7.05
CA MET A 91 -4.03 10.47 5.76
C MET A 91 -4.03 9.09 5.11
N ALA A 92 -3.72 8.05 5.87
CA ALA A 92 -3.73 6.68 5.36
C ALA A 92 -5.12 6.28 4.88
N LYS A 93 -6.16 6.68 5.62
CA LYS A 93 -7.55 6.40 5.26
C LYS A 93 -7.93 7.08 3.94
N LYS A 94 -7.53 8.33 3.75
CA LYS A 94 -7.80 9.08 2.51
C LYS A 94 -7.05 8.47 1.33
N LEU A 95 -5.80 8.10 1.53
CA LEU A 95 -5.01 7.47 0.47
C LEU A 95 -5.59 6.11 0.09
N LEU A 96 -5.96 5.28 1.06
CA LEU A 96 -6.57 3.99 0.79
C LEU A 96 -7.88 4.15 0.01
N ALA A 97 -8.73 5.09 0.40
CA ALA A 97 -9.98 5.36 -0.31
C ALA A 97 -9.73 5.77 -1.76
N HIS A 98 -8.69 6.57 -2.01
CA HIS A 98 -8.30 6.96 -3.37
C HIS A 98 -7.83 5.74 -4.18
N LEU A 99 -7.03 4.88 -3.60
CA LEU A 99 -6.53 3.68 -4.27
C LEU A 99 -7.66 2.69 -4.56
N GLU A 100 -8.63 2.57 -3.65
CA GLU A 100 -9.83 1.75 -3.88
C GLU A 100 -10.65 2.29 -5.06
N LEU A 101 -10.79 3.62 -5.14
CA LEU A 101 -11.51 4.27 -6.24
C LEU A 101 -10.79 4.05 -7.58
N GLU A 102 -9.48 4.19 -7.60
CA GLU A 102 -8.67 3.89 -8.80
C GLU A 102 -8.86 2.45 -9.28
N ALA A 103 -8.83 1.51 -8.35
CA ALA A 103 -9.02 0.10 -8.67
C ALA A 103 -10.43 -0.17 -9.20
N ARG A 104 -11.44 0.42 -8.55
CA ARG A 104 -12.84 0.28 -8.99
C ARG A 104 -13.07 0.86 -10.38
N ASP A 105 -12.57 2.07 -10.63
CA ASP A 105 -12.75 2.76 -11.90
C ASP A 105 -12.04 2.02 -13.04
N ALA A 106 -10.97 1.30 -12.74
CA ALA A 106 -10.28 0.46 -13.71
C ALA A 106 -10.95 -0.90 -13.93
N GLY A 107 -12.05 -1.19 -13.22
CA GLY A 107 -12.82 -2.41 -13.40
C GLY A 107 -12.40 -3.59 -12.52
N ALA A 108 -11.50 -3.37 -11.54
CA ALA A 108 -11.12 -4.44 -10.63
C ALA A 108 -12.29 -4.77 -9.69
N PRO A 109 -12.70 -6.04 -9.59
CA PRO A 109 -13.82 -6.42 -8.71
C PRO A 109 -13.44 -6.45 -7.23
N MET A 110 -12.14 -6.47 -6.92
CA MET A 110 -11.64 -6.75 -5.60
C MET A 110 -10.26 -6.11 -5.40
N LEU A 111 -10.03 -5.58 -4.21
CA LEU A 111 -8.68 -5.16 -3.79
C LEU A 111 -8.17 -6.14 -2.74
N ARG A 112 -6.96 -6.62 -2.93
CA ARG A 112 -6.28 -7.56 -2.03
C ARG A 112 -5.03 -6.93 -1.45
N ILE A 113 -4.65 -7.40 -0.26
CA ILE A 113 -3.51 -6.88 0.48
C ILE A 113 -2.74 -8.03 1.10
N GLU A 114 -1.41 -7.96 1.02
CA GLU A 114 -0.52 -8.83 1.79
C GLU A 114 0.23 -7.95 2.79
N THR A 115 0.31 -8.37 4.04
CA THR A 115 1.11 -7.72 5.07
C THR A 115 1.75 -8.77 5.98
N GLY A 116 2.82 -8.40 6.66
CA GLY A 116 3.50 -9.32 7.57
C GLY A 116 2.74 -9.52 8.88
N THR A 117 2.84 -10.70 9.46
CA THR A 117 2.17 -11.04 10.73
C THR A 117 2.59 -10.16 11.90
N TYR A 118 3.73 -9.49 11.80
CA TYR A 118 4.26 -8.57 12.81
C TYR A 118 3.72 -7.14 12.67
N GLN A 119 3.04 -6.82 11.57
CA GLN A 119 2.55 -5.47 11.30
C GLN A 119 1.14 -5.27 11.89
N HIS A 120 1.07 -5.25 13.22
CA HIS A 120 -0.21 -5.19 13.94
C HIS A 120 -1.02 -3.93 13.67
N GLU A 121 -0.37 -2.78 13.53
CA GLU A 121 -1.06 -1.52 13.22
C GLU A 121 -1.69 -1.56 11.82
N ALA A 122 -0.95 -2.08 10.85
CA ALA A 122 -1.47 -2.24 9.49
C ALA A 122 -2.67 -3.19 9.47
N MET A 123 -2.58 -4.29 10.19
CA MET A 123 -3.67 -5.27 10.30
C MET A 123 -4.94 -4.61 10.87
N ARG A 124 -4.80 -3.87 11.96
CA ARG A 124 -5.94 -3.15 12.57
C ARG A 124 -6.52 -2.11 11.60
N PHE A 125 -5.66 -1.41 10.89
CA PHE A 125 -6.07 -0.40 9.93
C PHE A 125 -6.90 -1.02 8.79
N TYR A 126 -6.43 -2.11 8.19
CA TYR A 126 -7.13 -2.76 7.09
C TYR A 126 -8.44 -3.40 7.56
N GLU A 127 -8.44 -4.05 8.72
CA GLU A 127 -9.67 -4.62 9.28
C GLU A 127 -10.71 -3.53 9.57
N GLY A 128 -10.27 -2.39 10.10
CA GLY A 128 -11.13 -1.22 10.32
C GLY A 128 -11.65 -0.60 9.03
N ALA A 129 -10.96 -0.79 7.91
CA ALA A 129 -11.36 -0.28 6.60
C ALA A 129 -12.29 -1.25 5.85
N GLY A 130 -12.66 -2.37 6.46
CA GLY A 130 -13.60 -3.33 5.89
C GLY A 130 -12.97 -4.50 5.16
N TYR A 131 -11.66 -4.67 5.27
CA TYR A 131 -10.97 -5.82 4.69
C TYR A 131 -11.16 -7.04 5.56
N ARG A 132 -11.33 -8.20 4.91
CA ARG A 132 -11.49 -9.49 5.58
C ARG A 132 -10.32 -10.39 5.26
N ARG A 133 -9.92 -11.21 6.21
CA ARG A 133 -8.87 -12.19 5.97
C ARG A 133 -9.28 -13.16 4.89
N CYS A 134 -8.31 -13.51 4.04
CA CYS A 134 -8.48 -14.48 2.97
C CYS A 134 -7.25 -15.37 2.89
N GLU A 135 -7.31 -16.36 2.01
CA GLU A 135 -6.16 -17.24 1.73
C GLU A 135 -5.13 -16.52 0.87
N ALA A 136 -3.92 -17.03 0.87
CA ALA A 136 -2.86 -16.54 -0.01
C ALA A 136 -3.34 -16.55 -1.47
N PHE A 137 -3.02 -15.49 -2.21
CA PHE A 137 -3.49 -15.30 -3.59
C PHE A 137 -2.31 -15.08 -4.52
N GLY A 138 -2.55 -15.29 -5.82
CA GLY A 138 -1.56 -15.05 -6.87
C GLY A 138 -0.24 -15.79 -6.60
N PRO A 139 0.90 -15.12 -6.84
CA PRO A 139 2.21 -15.73 -6.60
C PRO A 139 2.44 -16.17 -5.16
N TYR A 140 1.78 -15.53 -4.19
CA TYR A 140 1.94 -15.89 -2.77
C TYR A 140 1.45 -17.32 -2.51
N ALA A 141 0.40 -17.76 -3.20
CA ALA A 141 -0.16 -19.10 -3.04
C ALA A 141 0.80 -20.22 -3.45
N GLU A 142 1.78 -19.89 -4.29
CA GLU A 142 2.79 -20.82 -4.80
C GLU A 142 4.04 -20.88 -3.91
N MET A 143 4.09 -20.07 -2.86
CA MET A 143 5.25 -20.02 -1.97
C MET A 143 5.24 -21.17 -0.97
N PRO A 144 6.41 -21.53 -0.42
CA PRO A 144 6.47 -22.54 0.65
C PRO A 144 5.60 -22.16 1.86
N ALA A 145 5.01 -23.16 2.51
CA ALA A 145 4.12 -22.95 3.66
C ALA A 145 4.74 -22.04 4.73
N LYS A 146 6.03 -22.21 5.01
CA LYS A 146 6.74 -21.38 6.01
C LYS A 146 6.74 -19.91 5.62
N ALA A 147 6.88 -19.59 4.35
CA ALA A 147 6.86 -18.21 3.86
C ALA A 147 5.44 -17.64 3.94
N ILE A 148 4.43 -18.43 3.58
CA ILE A 148 3.03 -18.01 3.67
C ILE A 148 2.63 -17.68 5.11
N GLU A 149 3.11 -18.46 6.08
CA GLU A 149 2.82 -18.27 7.52
C GLU A 149 3.34 -16.94 8.08
N LEU A 150 4.29 -16.30 7.40
CA LEU A 150 4.84 -15.00 7.81
C LEU A 150 3.99 -13.82 7.33
N SER A 151 2.95 -14.09 6.56
CA SER A 151 2.07 -13.08 5.99
C SER A 151 0.62 -13.27 6.39
N VAL A 152 -0.12 -12.17 6.32
CA VAL A 152 -1.58 -12.17 6.46
C VAL A 152 -2.14 -11.58 5.17
N PHE A 153 -3.21 -12.17 4.68
CA PHE A 153 -3.84 -11.79 3.42
C PHE A 153 -5.25 -11.26 3.68
N TYR A 154 -5.58 -10.19 2.97
CA TYR A 154 -6.87 -9.51 3.10
C TYR A 154 -7.49 -9.27 1.75
N GLU A 155 -8.82 -9.17 1.72
CA GLU A 155 -9.55 -8.79 0.52
C GLU A 155 -10.78 -7.96 0.85
N LYS A 156 -11.18 -7.13 -0.10
CA LYS A 156 -12.40 -6.33 -0.03
C LYS A 156 -12.99 -6.21 -1.43
N ARG A 157 -14.28 -6.47 -1.55
CA ARG A 157 -15.00 -6.23 -2.82
C ARG A 157 -15.16 -4.74 -3.04
N LEU A 158 -14.94 -4.32 -4.26
CA LEU A 158 -15.05 -2.92 -4.66
C LEU A 158 -16.40 -2.57 -5.28
#